data_b59f966d7f8254dc877bc70b1edaf929
#
_entry.id   b59f966d7f8254dc877bc70b1edaf929
#
_cell.length_a   1.000
_cell.length_b   1.000
_cell.length_c   1.000
_cell.angle_alpha   90.00
_cell.angle_beta   90.00
_cell.angle_gamma   90.00
#
_symmetry.space_group_name_H-M   'P 1'
#
loop_
_entity.id
_entity.type
_entity.pdbx_description
1 polymer ?
#
loop_
_entity_poly.entity_id
_entity_poly.type
_entity_poly.pdbx_seq_one_letter_code
_entity_poly.pdbx_strand_id
1 'polypeptide(L)'
;MKKIASILLATAGCALIFSCASTKNVAKETVHPTGDWELIHFEKSGVARQIAVSTLTVEEEKKGEYSVTGFSGVNDFGGKFTANGTAVSPAANFISTKMMGPKAAMEFENEYLAFLTSAESWKTFAEEGTEVLEIASKDSTARFRKMTLEGTSWKINAINTGNALVSVESDAMLSFTDNGEVNGNTGINIINFPYTVDNKSHSIKFSQGQITMMAGSPEEMETEKLFLDNLVNVKNYSLTGKTLTLYSEDGAALLSFTKQDLL
;
A
#
# COMPACT_ATOMS: atom_id res chain seq x y z
N MET A 1 -5.68 97.92 0.75
CA MET A 1 -6.52 96.70 0.81
C MET A 1 -6.04 95.79 -0.31
N LYS A 2 -5.21 94.80 0.02
CA LYS A 2 -4.53 93.94 -0.95
C LYS A 2 -5.30 92.60 -0.98
N LYS A 3 -5.75 92.20 -2.19
CA LYS A 3 -6.33 90.87 -2.46
C LYS A 3 -5.22 89.87 -2.72
N ILE A 4 -5.21 88.82 -1.93
CA ILE A 4 -4.29 87.67 -2.14
C ILE A 4 -5.08 86.67 -2.97
N ALA A 5 -4.56 86.35 -4.15
CA ALA A 5 -5.07 85.23 -4.97
C ALA A 5 -4.38 83.94 -4.61
N SER A 6 -5.12 82.93 -4.18
CA SER A 6 -4.64 81.59 -3.96
C SER A 6 -4.62 80.81 -5.25
N ILE A 7 -3.46 80.35 -5.65
CA ILE A 7 -3.25 79.40 -6.76
C ILE A 7 -3.37 78.00 -6.22
N LEU A 8 -4.38 77.23 -6.70
CA LEU A 8 -4.49 75.76 -6.46
C LEU A 8 -3.60 75.05 -7.48
N LEU A 9 -2.61 74.42 -7.00
CA LEU A 9 -1.75 73.49 -7.77
C LEU A 9 -2.36 72.09 -7.73
N ALA A 10 -2.92 71.62 -8.84
CA ALA A 10 -3.42 70.27 -9.02
C ALA A 10 -2.26 69.35 -9.39
N THR A 11 -1.82 68.52 -8.46
CA THR A 11 -0.88 67.42 -8.73
C THR A 11 -1.62 66.19 -9.20
N ALA A 12 -1.49 65.84 -10.48
CA ALA A 12 -1.95 64.57 -11.01
C ALA A 12 -1.03 63.44 -10.57
N GLY A 13 -1.49 62.67 -9.57
CA GLY A 13 -0.83 61.45 -9.12
C GLY A 13 -1.06 60.31 -10.11
N CYS A 14 -0.03 59.97 -10.90
CA CYS A 14 -0.03 58.78 -11.74
C CYS A 14 0.15 57.54 -10.85
N ALA A 15 -0.92 56.85 -10.52
CA ALA A 15 -0.86 55.58 -9.82
C ALA A 15 -0.42 54.49 -10.81
N LEU A 16 0.86 54.12 -10.75
CA LEU A 16 1.37 52.92 -11.42
C LEU A 16 0.86 51.70 -10.68
N ILE A 17 -0.16 51.05 -11.22
CA ILE A 17 -0.62 49.75 -10.75
C ILE A 17 0.40 48.73 -11.23
N PHE A 18 1.36 48.38 -10.37
CA PHE A 18 2.16 47.16 -10.56
C PHE A 18 1.25 45.94 -10.35
N SER A 19 0.68 45.43 -11.44
CA SER A 19 0.10 44.09 -11.44
C SER A 19 1.23 43.09 -11.34
N CYS A 20 1.55 42.67 -10.10
CA CYS A 20 2.30 41.44 -9.87
C CYS A 20 1.44 40.27 -10.34
N ALA A 21 1.57 39.88 -11.59
CA ALA A 21 1.18 38.57 -12.05
C ALA A 21 2.10 37.55 -11.36
N SER A 22 1.70 37.09 -10.17
CA SER A 22 2.25 35.87 -9.58
C SER A 22 1.92 34.72 -10.53
N THR A 23 2.82 34.43 -11.45
CA THR A 23 2.88 33.12 -12.08
C THR A 23 3.12 32.11 -10.94
N LYS A 24 2.02 31.57 -10.37
CA LYS A 24 2.09 30.35 -9.61
C LYS A 24 2.69 29.32 -10.55
N ASN A 25 3.98 29.04 -10.41
CA ASN A 25 4.53 27.78 -10.85
C ASN A 25 3.72 26.72 -10.10
N VAL A 26 2.68 26.21 -10.76
CA VAL A 26 2.02 24.96 -10.34
C VAL A 26 3.12 23.93 -10.53
N ALA A 27 3.81 23.59 -9.45
CA ALA A 27 4.70 22.46 -9.44
C ALA A 27 3.85 21.32 -10.01
N LYS A 28 4.34 20.69 -11.09
CA LYS A 28 3.68 19.56 -11.71
C LYS A 28 3.54 18.52 -10.61
N GLU A 29 2.32 18.28 -10.18
CA GLU A 29 1.99 17.35 -9.10
C GLU A 29 2.55 15.99 -9.52
N THR A 30 3.64 15.55 -8.86
CA THR A 30 4.25 14.25 -9.13
C THR A 30 3.45 13.22 -8.36
N VAL A 31 2.71 12.40 -9.09
CA VAL A 31 1.98 11.28 -8.51
C VAL A 31 2.95 10.11 -8.38
N HIS A 32 3.04 9.52 -7.20
CA HIS A 32 3.85 8.33 -6.92
C HIS A 32 2.93 7.16 -6.52
N PRO A 33 2.18 6.59 -7.48
CA PRO A 33 1.16 5.60 -7.15
C PRO A 33 1.73 4.21 -6.85
N THR A 34 3.01 3.97 -7.14
CA THR A 34 3.64 2.65 -7.03
C THR A 34 3.74 2.16 -5.58
N GLY A 35 3.47 0.88 -5.38
CA GLY A 35 3.54 0.16 -4.10
C GLY A 35 2.22 -0.47 -3.69
N ASP A 36 2.15 -0.89 -2.44
CA ASP A 36 1.00 -1.58 -1.85
C ASP A 36 0.12 -0.61 -1.08
N TRP A 37 -1.17 -0.75 -1.25
CA TRP A 37 -2.18 0.15 -0.73
C TRP A 37 -3.35 -0.62 -0.12
N GLU A 38 -3.82 -0.19 1.05
CA GLU A 38 -5.04 -0.70 1.71
C GLU A 38 -6.16 0.29 1.52
N LEU A 39 -7.33 -0.16 1.05
CA LEU A 39 -8.52 0.67 0.92
C LEU A 39 -9.03 1.09 2.30
N ILE A 40 -9.10 2.40 2.54
CA ILE A 40 -9.58 2.97 3.80
C ILE A 40 -10.91 3.72 3.66
N HIS A 41 -11.27 4.12 2.45
CA HIS A 41 -12.52 4.82 2.17
C HIS A 41 -12.97 4.59 0.74
N PHE A 42 -14.26 4.34 0.54
CA PHE A 42 -14.89 4.29 -0.77
C PHE A 42 -16.23 5.01 -0.73
N GLU A 43 -16.40 5.94 -1.65
CA GLU A 43 -17.61 6.75 -1.80
C GLU A 43 -18.13 6.66 -3.24
N LYS A 44 -19.45 6.56 -3.38
CA LYS A 44 -20.14 6.59 -4.67
C LYS A 44 -21.33 7.53 -4.60
N SER A 45 -21.38 8.50 -5.54
CA SER A 45 -22.43 9.51 -5.62
C SER A 45 -22.65 10.28 -4.29
N GLY A 46 -21.55 10.64 -3.59
CA GLY A 46 -21.60 11.34 -2.30
C GLY A 46 -22.01 10.48 -1.12
N VAL A 47 -22.06 9.15 -1.28
CA VAL A 47 -22.45 8.22 -0.20
C VAL A 47 -21.31 7.26 0.10
N ALA A 48 -20.78 7.31 1.33
CA ALA A 48 -19.77 6.37 1.79
C ALA A 48 -20.32 4.93 1.79
N ARG A 49 -19.50 3.98 1.34
CA ARG A 49 -19.83 2.56 1.31
C ARG A 49 -19.19 1.84 2.49
N GLN A 50 -19.86 0.78 2.96
CA GLN A 50 -19.20 -0.19 3.82
C GLN A 50 -18.20 -0.97 2.97
N ILE A 51 -16.92 -0.85 3.31
CA ILE A 51 -15.84 -1.49 2.56
C ILE A 51 -15.55 -2.88 3.12
N ALA A 52 -15.21 -3.82 2.22
CA ALA A 52 -14.53 -5.06 2.58
C ALA A 52 -13.01 -4.79 2.64
N VAL A 53 -12.26 -5.64 3.31
CA VAL A 53 -10.79 -5.59 3.27
C VAL A 53 -10.34 -5.71 1.82
N SER A 54 -9.74 -4.66 1.29
CA SER A 54 -9.32 -4.62 -0.11
C SER A 54 -7.95 -3.96 -0.21
N THR A 55 -7.13 -4.50 -1.10
CA THR A 55 -5.78 -4.01 -1.36
C THR A 55 -5.58 -3.72 -2.84
N LEU A 56 -4.62 -2.87 -3.13
CA LEU A 56 -4.21 -2.48 -4.46
C LEU A 56 -2.69 -2.43 -4.50
N THR A 57 -2.07 -3.19 -5.38
CA THR A 57 -0.65 -3.08 -5.71
C THR A 57 -0.52 -2.41 -7.07
N VAL A 58 0.28 -1.35 -7.14
CA VAL A 58 0.53 -0.58 -8.37
C VAL A 58 2.02 -0.65 -8.69
N GLU A 59 2.35 -1.18 -9.87
CA GLU A 59 3.73 -1.29 -10.35
C GLU A 59 3.87 -0.60 -11.72
N GLU A 60 4.90 0.21 -11.89
CA GLU A 60 5.21 0.84 -13.18
C GLU A 60 5.99 -0.15 -14.05
N GLU A 61 5.36 -0.71 -15.10
CA GLU A 61 6.01 -1.60 -16.07
C GLU A 61 6.89 -0.82 -17.05
N LYS A 62 6.39 0.32 -17.49
CA LYS A 62 7.07 1.30 -18.33
C LYS A 62 6.55 2.69 -17.98
N LYS A 63 7.25 3.72 -18.40
CA LYS A 63 6.85 5.10 -18.17
C LYS A 63 5.41 5.35 -18.60
N GLY A 64 4.53 5.59 -17.60
CA GLY A 64 3.11 5.84 -17.80
C GLY A 64 2.26 4.59 -18.06
N GLU A 65 2.80 3.38 -17.98
CA GLU A 65 2.07 2.11 -18.04
C GLU A 65 2.24 1.37 -16.72
N TYR A 66 1.13 1.04 -16.07
CA TYR A 66 1.11 0.43 -14.75
C TYR A 66 0.33 -0.88 -14.77
N SER A 67 0.88 -1.92 -14.14
CA SER A 67 0.09 -3.06 -13.70
C SER A 67 -0.59 -2.70 -12.39
N VAL A 68 -1.83 -3.17 -12.24
CA VAL A 68 -2.66 -2.93 -11.08
C VAL A 68 -3.24 -4.27 -10.66
N THR A 69 -2.82 -4.77 -9.51
CA THR A 69 -3.31 -6.03 -8.95
C THR A 69 -3.82 -5.80 -7.54
N GLY A 70 -4.53 -6.77 -6.97
CA GLY A 70 -4.98 -6.64 -5.59
C GLY A 70 -6.05 -7.65 -5.21
N PHE A 71 -6.61 -7.43 -4.02
CA PHE A 71 -7.70 -8.19 -3.45
C PHE A 71 -8.93 -7.30 -3.30
N SER A 72 -10.09 -7.75 -3.76
CA SER A 72 -11.32 -6.94 -3.84
C SER A 72 -12.35 -7.24 -2.74
N GLY A 73 -11.93 -7.97 -1.70
CA GLY A 73 -12.79 -8.39 -0.60
C GLY A 73 -13.22 -9.86 -0.67
N VAL A 74 -13.24 -10.45 -1.87
CA VAL A 74 -13.52 -11.88 -2.11
C VAL A 74 -12.50 -12.48 -3.07
N ASN A 75 -12.20 -11.77 -4.15
CA ASN A 75 -11.37 -12.26 -5.24
C ASN A 75 -10.10 -11.44 -5.43
N ASP A 76 -9.03 -12.09 -5.89
CA ASP A 76 -7.89 -11.41 -6.46
C ASP A 76 -8.25 -10.87 -7.84
N PHE A 77 -7.69 -9.72 -8.17
CA PHE A 77 -7.90 -9.10 -9.47
C PHE A 77 -6.60 -8.59 -10.07
N GLY A 78 -6.61 -8.36 -11.37
CA GLY A 78 -5.50 -7.75 -12.09
C GLY A 78 -5.97 -6.99 -13.32
N GLY A 79 -5.28 -5.90 -13.63
CA GLY A 79 -5.54 -5.03 -14.78
C GLY A 79 -4.37 -4.12 -15.08
N LYS A 80 -4.58 -3.19 -16.00
CA LYS A 80 -3.56 -2.19 -16.37
C LYS A 80 -4.17 -0.80 -16.41
N PHE A 81 -3.36 0.18 -16.01
CA PHE A 81 -3.64 1.60 -16.21
C PHE A 81 -2.59 2.21 -17.13
N THR A 82 -3.01 3.15 -17.96
CA THR A 82 -2.09 4.12 -18.55
C THR A 82 -2.30 5.47 -17.88
N ALA A 83 -1.24 6.24 -17.65
CA ALA A 83 -1.34 7.51 -16.97
C ALA A 83 -0.48 8.60 -17.59
N ASN A 84 -0.98 9.83 -17.50
CA ASN A 84 -0.25 11.05 -17.86
C ASN A 84 -0.44 12.08 -16.74
N GLY A 85 0.52 12.11 -15.80
CA GLY A 85 0.39 12.87 -14.56
C GLY A 85 -0.74 12.32 -13.70
N THR A 86 -1.72 13.14 -13.38
CA THR A 86 -2.88 12.76 -12.58
C THR A 86 -4.00 12.06 -13.37
N ALA A 87 -4.01 12.16 -14.69
CA ALA A 87 -5.03 11.51 -15.51
C ALA A 87 -4.68 10.04 -15.73
N VAL A 88 -5.66 9.15 -15.53
CA VAL A 88 -5.53 7.71 -15.74
C VAL A 88 -6.59 7.19 -16.72
N SER A 89 -6.23 6.13 -17.42
CA SER A 89 -7.12 5.40 -18.30
C SER A 89 -6.93 3.89 -18.03
N PRO A 90 -7.91 3.23 -17.41
CA PRO A 90 -7.88 1.80 -17.21
C PRO A 90 -7.95 1.04 -18.53
N ALA A 91 -7.25 -0.09 -18.64
CA ALA A 91 -7.48 -1.03 -19.74
C ALA A 91 -8.85 -1.69 -19.59
N ALA A 92 -9.47 -2.02 -20.72
CA ALA A 92 -10.80 -2.63 -20.74
C ALA A 92 -10.88 -4.03 -20.08
N ASN A 93 -9.73 -4.69 -19.86
CA ASN A 93 -9.66 -6.08 -19.43
C ASN A 93 -9.08 -6.19 -18.01
N PHE A 94 -9.90 -5.95 -16.99
CA PHE A 94 -9.62 -6.44 -15.65
C PHE A 94 -10.06 -7.91 -15.56
N ILE A 95 -9.21 -8.72 -14.96
CA ILE A 95 -9.49 -10.13 -14.67
C ILE A 95 -9.67 -10.30 -13.18
N SER A 96 -10.46 -11.27 -12.76
CA SER A 96 -10.56 -11.65 -11.34
C SER A 96 -10.77 -13.16 -11.20
N THR A 97 -10.35 -13.71 -10.06
CA THR A 97 -10.75 -15.06 -9.65
C THR A 97 -12.28 -15.14 -9.49
N LYS A 98 -12.82 -16.35 -9.34
CA LYS A 98 -14.27 -16.58 -9.28
C LYS A 98 -14.64 -17.35 -8.01
N MET A 99 -14.08 -16.95 -6.88
CA MET A 99 -14.47 -17.52 -5.59
C MET A 99 -15.81 -16.96 -5.13
N MET A 100 -16.54 -17.74 -4.37
CA MET A 100 -17.79 -17.34 -3.74
C MET A 100 -17.49 -16.82 -2.33
N GLY A 101 -18.10 -15.70 -1.98
CA GLY A 101 -17.98 -15.07 -0.67
C GLY A 101 -19.32 -14.63 -0.08
N PRO A 102 -19.33 -13.99 1.07
CA PRO A 102 -20.52 -13.39 1.65
C PRO A 102 -21.16 -12.39 0.68
N LYS A 103 -22.50 -12.38 0.59
CA LYS A 103 -23.24 -11.56 -0.36
C LYS A 103 -22.82 -10.08 -0.35
N ALA A 104 -22.72 -9.48 0.84
CA ALA A 104 -22.33 -8.08 0.97
C ALA A 104 -20.91 -7.81 0.44
N ALA A 105 -19.95 -8.72 0.65
CA ALA A 105 -18.60 -8.59 0.13
C ALA A 105 -18.56 -8.71 -1.39
N MET A 106 -19.37 -9.60 -1.98
CA MET A 106 -19.49 -9.74 -3.44
C MET A 106 -20.17 -8.53 -4.08
N GLU A 107 -21.19 -7.95 -3.44
CA GLU A 107 -21.81 -6.70 -3.89
C GLU A 107 -20.81 -5.54 -3.88
N PHE A 108 -20.06 -5.41 -2.80
CA PHE A 108 -18.97 -4.42 -2.71
C PHE A 108 -17.91 -4.66 -3.80
N GLU A 109 -17.44 -5.89 -3.98
CA GLU A 109 -16.46 -6.25 -5.01
C GLU A 109 -16.90 -5.80 -6.41
N ASN A 110 -18.17 -6.07 -6.77
CA ASN A 110 -18.71 -5.65 -8.06
C ASN A 110 -18.68 -4.13 -8.24
N GLU A 111 -19.04 -3.36 -7.19
CA GLU A 111 -18.97 -1.90 -7.24
C GLU A 111 -17.53 -1.39 -7.32
N TYR A 112 -16.63 -2.00 -6.55
CA TYR A 112 -15.22 -1.62 -6.49
C TYR A 112 -14.48 -1.90 -7.81
N LEU A 113 -14.67 -3.08 -8.41
CA LEU A 113 -14.07 -3.41 -9.70
C LEU A 113 -14.65 -2.56 -10.84
N ALA A 114 -15.95 -2.27 -10.82
CA ALA A 114 -16.57 -1.34 -11.77
C ALA A 114 -16.00 0.07 -11.63
N PHE A 115 -15.73 0.53 -10.41
CA PHE A 115 -15.07 1.80 -10.13
C PHE A 115 -13.64 1.82 -10.71
N LEU A 116 -12.82 0.81 -10.43
CA LEU A 116 -11.44 0.73 -10.94
C LEU A 116 -11.39 0.77 -12.48
N THR A 117 -12.32 0.11 -13.14
CA THR A 117 -12.40 0.13 -14.62
C THR A 117 -12.95 1.43 -15.19
N SER A 118 -13.45 2.33 -14.36
CA SER A 118 -13.94 3.66 -14.73
C SER A 118 -13.09 4.80 -14.15
N ALA A 119 -11.94 4.50 -13.57
CA ALA A 119 -11.04 5.51 -12.99
C ALA A 119 -10.59 6.53 -14.04
N GLU A 120 -10.60 7.82 -13.68
CA GLU A 120 -10.23 8.92 -14.56
C GLU A 120 -9.00 9.68 -14.05
N SER A 121 -8.78 9.64 -12.73
CA SER A 121 -7.66 10.34 -12.13
C SER A 121 -7.16 9.68 -10.86
N TRP A 122 -5.89 9.95 -10.53
CA TRP A 122 -5.30 9.62 -9.24
C TRP A 122 -4.41 10.76 -8.75
N LYS A 123 -4.16 10.77 -7.44
CA LYS A 123 -3.17 11.65 -6.80
C LYS A 123 -2.63 10.99 -5.54
N THR A 124 -1.42 11.35 -5.14
CA THR A 124 -0.83 10.97 -3.86
C THR A 124 -0.60 12.20 -3.01
N PHE A 125 -0.83 12.09 -1.71
CA PHE A 125 -0.61 13.14 -0.72
C PHE A 125 -0.35 12.53 0.66
N ALA A 126 0.21 13.31 1.57
CA ALA A 126 0.36 12.90 2.96
C ALA A 126 -0.85 13.34 3.79
N GLU A 127 -1.41 12.45 4.59
CA GLU A 127 -2.46 12.69 5.56
C GLU A 127 -2.04 12.10 6.91
N GLU A 128 -1.92 12.93 7.94
CA GLU A 128 -1.47 12.52 9.28
C GLU A 128 -0.14 11.74 9.30
N GLY A 129 0.78 12.11 8.41
CA GLY A 129 2.09 11.45 8.29
C GLY A 129 2.10 10.15 7.48
N THR A 130 0.95 9.71 6.98
CA THR A 130 0.83 8.52 6.13
C THR A 130 0.59 8.92 4.68
N GLU A 131 1.22 8.22 3.74
CA GLU A 131 0.99 8.44 2.31
C GLU A 131 -0.37 7.85 1.90
N VAL A 132 -1.17 8.66 1.21
CA VAL A 132 -2.50 8.30 0.71
C VAL A 132 -2.52 8.40 -0.81
N LEU A 133 -3.04 7.36 -1.46
CA LEU A 133 -3.42 7.36 -2.86
C LEU A 133 -4.93 7.56 -2.95
N GLU A 134 -5.36 8.59 -3.67
CA GLU A 134 -6.76 8.79 -4.03
C GLU A 134 -6.94 8.51 -5.52
N ILE A 135 -7.90 7.66 -5.85
CA ILE A 135 -8.35 7.38 -7.21
C ILE A 135 -9.77 7.89 -7.33
N ALA A 136 -10.09 8.56 -8.42
CA ALA A 136 -11.42 9.09 -8.67
C ALA A 136 -11.93 8.74 -10.07
N SER A 137 -13.23 8.51 -10.16
CA SER A 137 -14.03 8.43 -11.39
C SER A 137 -15.05 9.56 -11.38
N LYS A 138 -15.94 9.58 -12.37
CA LYS A 138 -16.98 10.60 -12.51
C LYS A 138 -17.88 10.73 -11.28
N ASP A 139 -18.22 9.62 -10.62
CA ASP A 139 -19.20 9.56 -9.54
C ASP A 139 -18.67 8.87 -8.27
N SER A 140 -17.43 8.42 -8.26
CA SER A 140 -16.88 7.62 -7.16
C SER A 140 -15.45 8.05 -6.83
N THR A 141 -15.09 7.90 -5.56
CA THR A 141 -13.74 8.17 -5.04
C THR A 141 -13.34 7.06 -4.07
N ALA A 142 -12.13 6.57 -4.24
CA ALA A 142 -11.50 5.63 -3.32
C ALA A 142 -10.21 6.23 -2.75
N ARG A 143 -9.99 6.06 -1.45
CA ARG A 143 -8.77 6.45 -0.74
C ARG A 143 -8.10 5.22 -0.18
N PHE A 144 -6.80 5.16 -0.38
CA PHE A 144 -5.97 4.05 0.02
C PHE A 144 -4.81 4.57 0.85
N ARG A 145 -4.51 3.87 1.93
CA ARG A 145 -3.34 4.12 2.77
C ARG A 145 -2.19 3.25 2.30
N LYS A 146 -0.97 3.81 2.24
CA LYS A 146 0.24 3.05 1.95
C LYS A 146 0.40 1.91 2.94
N MET A 147 0.64 0.71 2.43
CA MET A 147 1.01 -0.44 3.23
C MET A 147 2.53 -0.56 3.28
N THR A 148 3.04 -0.82 4.47
CA THR A 148 4.44 -1.10 4.73
C THR A 148 4.54 -2.28 5.69
N LEU A 149 5.71 -2.91 5.77
CA LEU A 149 5.96 -3.94 6.79
C LEU A 149 6.20 -3.33 8.17
N GLU A 150 6.77 -2.12 8.20
CA GLU A 150 7.10 -1.42 9.43
C GLU A 150 5.84 -1.18 10.30
N GLY A 151 5.97 -1.41 11.60
CA GLY A 151 4.87 -1.26 12.54
C GLY A 151 3.79 -2.35 12.46
N THR A 152 4.05 -3.48 11.80
CA THR A 152 3.06 -4.55 11.62
C THR A 152 3.47 -5.86 12.27
N SER A 153 2.46 -6.67 12.65
CA SER A 153 2.65 -7.99 13.27
C SER A 153 1.88 -9.05 12.49
N TRP A 154 2.50 -10.22 12.37
CA TRP A 154 2.07 -11.28 11.47
C TRP A 154 2.17 -12.64 12.14
N LYS A 155 1.08 -13.39 12.21
CA LYS A 155 1.05 -14.77 12.70
C LYS A 155 1.20 -15.73 11.53
N ILE A 156 2.06 -16.74 11.67
CA ILE A 156 2.25 -17.78 10.64
C ILE A 156 0.94 -18.53 10.38
N ASN A 157 0.69 -18.85 9.11
CA ASN A 157 -0.40 -19.73 8.70
C ASN A 157 0.03 -20.88 7.79
N ALA A 158 1.16 -20.73 7.07
CA ALA A 158 1.68 -21.80 6.23
C ALA A 158 3.20 -21.72 6.06
N ILE A 159 3.84 -22.89 5.93
CA ILE A 159 5.29 -23.06 5.74
C ILE A 159 5.54 -23.94 4.52
N ASN A 160 6.54 -23.61 3.72
CA ASN A 160 6.97 -24.46 2.62
C ASN A 160 7.77 -25.66 3.14
N THR A 161 7.34 -26.86 2.79
CA THR A 161 7.98 -28.12 3.17
C THR A 161 8.94 -28.66 2.10
N GLY A 162 9.27 -27.83 1.10
CA GLY A 162 10.09 -28.20 -0.05
C GLY A 162 9.27 -28.62 -1.28
N ASN A 163 8.05 -29.08 -1.09
CA ASN A 163 7.14 -29.51 -2.17
C ASN A 163 5.92 -28.62 -2.33
N ALA A 164 5.46 -28.04 -1.24
CA ALA A 164 4.26 -27.19 -1.21
C ALA A 164 4.25 -26.29 0.03
N LEU A 165 3.48 -25.21 -0.05
CA LEU A 165 3.12 -24.39 1.08
C LEU A 165 2.00 -25.10 1.86
N VAL A 166 2.29 -25.53 3.09
CA VAL A 166 1.39 -26.33 3.92
C VAL A 166 0.94 -25.53 5.14
N SER A 167 -0.35 -25.53 5.42
CA SER A 167 -0.91 -24.88 6.60
C SER A 167 -0.36 -25.50 7.89
N VAL A 168 -0.03 -24.64 8.85
CA VAL A 168 0.49 -25.04 10.17
C VAL A 168 -0.33 -24.39 11.28
N GLU A 169 -0.51 -25.14 12.37
CA GLU A 169 -1.00 -24.61 13.64
C GLU A 169 0.20 -24.29 14.53
N SER A 170 0.59 -23.03 14.56
CA SER A 170 1.72 -22.55 15.35
C SER A 170 1.44 -21.14 15.86
N ASP A 171 2.04 -20.80 17.00
CA ASP A 171 2.03 -19.43 17.54
C ASP A 171 3.21 -18.58 17.04
N ALA A 172 3.95 -19.07 16.04
CA ALA A 172 5.04 -18.34 15.45
C ALA A 172 4.56 -16.99 14.85
N MET A 173 5.29 -15.93 15.17
CA MET A 173 4.96 -14.55 14.80
C MET A 173 6.19 -13.77 14.38
N LEU A 174 5.99 -12.82 13.49
CA LEU A 174 6.95 -11.77 13.15
C LEU A 174 6.32 -10.40 13.38
N SER A 175 7.03 -9.52 14.09
CA SER A 175 6.66 -8.11 14.29
C SER A 175 7.77 -7.22 13.73
N PHE A 176 7.47 -6.51 12.67
CA PHE A 176 8.39 -5.59 12.00
C PHE A 176 8.34 -4.24 12.69
N THR A 177 9.46 -3.76 13.20
CA THR A 177 9.56 -2.50 13.91
C THR A 177 10.07 -1.38 13.00
N ASP A 178 9.79 -0.13 13.37
CA ASP A 178 10.22 1.05 12.59
C ASP A 178 11.74 1.29 12.62
N ASN A 179 12.47 0.60 13.49
CA ASN A 179 13.91 0.71 13.61
C ASN A 179 14.71 -0.32 12.79
N GLY A 180 14.02 -1.09 11.92
CA GLY A 180 14.66 -2.08 11.06
C GLY A 180 14.98 -3.41 11.74
N GLU A 181 14.25 -3.75 12.80
CA GLU A 181 14.34 -5.04 13.49
C GLU A 181 13.01 -5.79 13.36
N VAL A 182 13.08 -7.08 13.14
CA VAL A 182 11.95 -7.99 13.30
C VAL A 182 12.11 -8.74 14.60
N ASN A 183 11.15 -8.55 15.49
CA ASN A 183 10.99 -9.33 16.72
C ASN A 183 9.94 -10.40 16.49
N GLY A 184 10.07 -11.53 17.15
CA GLY A 184 9.07 -12.57 17.00
C GLY A 184 9.35 -13.79 17.84
N ASN A 185 8.59 -14.82 17.54
CA ASN A 185 8.81 -16.16 18.07
C ASN A 185 8.61 -17.20 16.96
N THR A 186 9.24 -18.33 17.12
CA THR A 186 9.18 -19.46 16.18
C THR A 186 8.11 -20.50 16.56
N GLY A 187 7.36 -20.21 17.62
CA GLY A 187 6.52 -21.19 18.32
C GLY A 187 7.20 -21.75 19.58
N ILE A 188 8.53 -21.77 19.64
CA ILE A 188 9.33 -22.22 20.79
C ILE A 188 10.25 -21.09 21.26
N ASN A 189 11.04 -20.57 20.34
CA ASN A 189 12.11 -19.63 20.63
C ASN A 189 11.73 -18.19 20.26
N ILE A 190 12.29 -17.24 21.00
CA ILE A 190 12.20 -15.81 20.70
C ILE A 190 13.30 -15.47 19.72
N ILE A 191 12.97 -14.68 18.71
CA ILE A 191 13.90 -14.22 17.69
C ILE A 191 13.93 -12.68 17.64
N ASN A 192 15.12 -12.15 17.33
CA ASN A 192 15.33 -10.75 16.96
C ASN A 192 16.35 -10.71 15.82
N PHE A 193 15.93 -10.27 14.65
CA PHE A 193 16.78 -10.15 13.46
C PHE A 193 16.70 -8.74 12.88
N PRO A 194 17.84 -8.11 12.54
CA PRO A 194 17.82 -6.94 11.68
C PRO A 194 17.28 -7.30 10.29
N TYR A 195 16.48 -6.40 9.71
CA TYR A 195 16.03 -6.54 8.33
C TYR A 195 16.22 -5.24 7.56
N THR A 196 16.26 -5.37 6.23
CA THR A 196 16.18 -4.24 5.30
C THR A 196 15.11 -4.55 4.27
N VAL A 197 14.36 -3.54 3.87
CA VAL A 197 13.27 -3.66 2.90
C VAL A 197 13.41 -2.58 1.84
N ASP A 198 13.11 -2.93 0.60
CA ASP A 198 12.85 -1.98 -0.47
C ASP A 198 11.40 -2.17 -0.93
N ASN A 199 10.54 -1.27 -0.48
CA ASN A 199 9.11 -1.29 -0.79
C ASN A 199 8.81 -1.07 -2.29
N LYS A 200 9.79 -0.60 -3.06
CA LYS A 200 9.62 -0.38 -4.50
C LYS A 200 9.83 -1.66 -5.30
N SER A 201 10.80 -2.47 -4.92
CA SER A 201 11.11 -3.76 -5.55
C SER A 201 10.49 -4.95 -4.82
N HIS A 202 9.78 -4.71 -3.71
CA HIS A 202 9.26 -5.74 -2.80
C HIS A 202 10.34 -6.70 -2.31
N SER A 203 11.59 -6.23 -2.24
CA SER A 203 12.69 -7.05 -1.73
C SER A 203 12.86 -6.88 -0.23
N ILE A 204 13.21 -7.98 0.43
CA ILE A 204 13.48 -8.02 1.87
C ILE A 204 14.69 -8.89 2.14
N LYS A 205 15.51 -8.48 3.10
CA LYS A 205 16.67 -9.23 3.56
C LYS A 205 16.72 -9.25 5.07
N PHE A 206 16.74 -10.45 5.63
CA PHE A 206 17.05 -10.66 7.04
C PHE A 206 18.57 -10.82 7.22
N SER A 207 19.12 -10.21 8.28
CA SER A 207 20.50 -10.33 8.67
C SER A 207 20.62 -11.28 9.87
N GLN A 208 21.83 -11.72 10.17
CA GLN A 208 22.08 -12.53 11.35
C GLN A 208 21.64 -11.79 12.61
N GLY A 209 20.83 -12.43 13.44
CA GLY A 209 20.31 -11.89 14.69
C GLY A 209 20.46 -12.87 15.83
N GLN A 210 19.57 -12.78 16.79
CA GLN A 210 19.57 -13.57 18.02
C GLN A 210 18.36 -14.50 18.07
N ILE A 211 18.57 -15.67 18.65
CA ILE A 211 17.53 -16.66 18.92
C ILE A 211 17.81 -17.29 20.28
N THR A 212 16.77 -17.48 21.09
CA THR A 212 16.88 -18.29 22.32
C THR A 212 17.03 -19.78 21.97
N MET A 213 17.43 -20.58 22.94
CA MET A 213 17.64 -22.01 22.75
C MET A 213 16.80 -22.80 23.77
N MET A 214 15.49 -22.72 23.65
CA MET A 214 14.55 -23.53 24.43
C MET A 214 14.25 -24.81 23.67
N ALA A 215 13.94 -25.89 24.44
CA ALA A 215 13.50 -27.15 23.88
C ALA A 215 11.97 -27.19 23.84
N GLY A 216 11.41 -27.63 22.72
CA GLY A 216 10.01 -27.99 22.56
C GLY A 216 9.81 -29.47 22.36
N SER A 217 8.58 -29.87 22.05
CA SER A 217 8.29 -31.24 21.59
C SER A 217 9.00 -31.49 20.23
N PRO A 218 9.21 -32.75 19.84
CA PRO A 218 9.82 -33.09 18.55
C PRO A 218 9.10 -32.44 17.35
N GLU A 219 7.78 -32.37 17.39
CA GLU A 219 6.95 -31.78 16.34
C GLU A 219 7.12 -30.24 16.25
N GLU A 220 7.13 -29.56 17.40
CA GLU A 220 7.39 -28.12 17.47
C GLU A 220 8.80 -27.78 16.98
N MET A 221 9.81 -28.57 17.34
CA MET A 221 11.19 -28.39 16.91
C MET A 221 11.36 -28.61 15.39
N GLU A 222 10.61 -29.56 14.80
CA GLU A 222 10.59 -29.75 13.35
C GLU A 222 9.95 -28.55 12.63
N THR A 223 8.83 -28.06 13.15
CA THR A 223 8.15 -26.86 12.62
C THR A 223 9.05 -25.63 12.72
N GLU A 224 9.70 -25.41 13.87
CA GLU A 224 10.66 -24.32 14.05
C GLU A 224 11.82 -24.42 13.06
N LYS A 225 12.37 -25.60 12.88
CA LYS A 225 13.45 -25.81 11.91
C LYS A 225 13.02 -25.44 10.49
N LEU A 226 11.86 -25.90 10.06
CA LEU A 226 11.29 -25.55 8.76
C LEU A 226 11.07 -24.04 8.63
N PHE A 227 10.56 -23.38 9.66
CA PHE A 227 10.37 -21.95 9.70
C PHE A 227 11.70 -21.19 9.50
N LEU A 228 12.72 -21.53 10.26
CA LEU A 228 14.04 -20.89 10.20
C LEU A 228 14.76 -21.18 8.87
N ASP A 229 14.70 -22.41 8.37
CA ASP A 229 15.30 -22.82 7.09
C ASP A 229 14.66 -22.03 5.92
N ASN A 230 13.36 -21.76 5.96
CA ASN A 230 12.69 -20.93 4.97
C ASN A 230 13.06 -19.46 5.14
N LEU A 231 13.08 -18.94 6.37
CA LEU A 231 13.31 -17.51 6.64
C LEU A 231 14.66 -17.01 6.10
N VAL A 232 15.72 -17.82 6.18
CA VAL A 232 17.05 -17.44 5.66
C VAL A 232 17.10 -17.37 4.12
N ASN A 233 16.17 -18.03 3.43
CA ASN A 233 16.08 -18.05 1.97
C ASN A 233 15.17 -16.96 1.40
N VAL A 234 14.53 -16.17 2.25
CA VAL A 234 13.63 -15.09 1.82
C VAL A 234 14.40 -14.00 1.08
N LYS A 235 13.84 -13.54 -0.05
CA LYS A 235 14.35 -12.42 -0.85
C LYS A 235 13.28 -11.38 -1.18
N ASN A 236 12.03 -11.81 -1.31
CA ASN A 236 10.94 -10.94 -1.71
C ASN A 236 9.72 -11.15 -0.81
N TYR A 237 8.80 -10.19 -0.83
CA TYR A 237 7.54 -10.28 -0.11
C TYR A 237 6.38 -9.74 -0.93
N SER A 238 5.16 -10.11 -0.57
CA SER A 238 3.94 -9.44 -1.02
C SER A 238 2.97 -9.21 0.14
N LEU A 239 2.22 -8.12 0.03
CA LEU A 239 1.15 -7.77 0.95
C LEU A 239 -0.17 -7.77 0.18
N THR A 240 -1.08 -8.70 0.47
CA THR A 240 -2.37 -8.81 -0.22
C THR A 240 -3.48 -9.09 0.80
N GLY A 241 -4.45 -8.21 0.90
CA GLY A 241 -5.48 -8.30 1.93
C GLY A 241 -4.85 -8.26 3.33
N LYS A 242 -5.11 -9.31 4.13
CA LYS A 242 -4.49 -9.51 5.45
C LYS A 242 -3.36 -10.55 5.42
N THR A 243 -2.79 -10.81 4.26
CA THR A 243 -1.75 -11.84 4.07
C THR A 243 -0.41 -11.20 3.74
N LEU A 244 0.63 -11.59 4.46
CA LEU A 244 2.03 -11.41 4.08
C LEU A 244 2.55 -12.74 3.55
N THR A 245 3.10 -12.75 2.34
CA THR A 245 3.80 -13.91 1.80
C THR A 245 5.25 -13.54 1.55
N LEU A 246 6.16 -14.39 2.04
CA LEU A 246 7.61 -14.26 1.85
C LEU A 246 8.06 -15.28 0.80
N TYR A 247 8.88 -14.84 -0.14
CA TYR A 247 9.30 -15.62 -1.30
C TYR A 247 10.82 -15.77 -1.37
N SER A 248 11.27 -16.87 -1.99
CA SER A 248 12.64 -17.07 -2.43
C SER A 248 12.97 -16.22 -3.67
N GLU A 249 14.22 -16.25 -4.10
CA GLU A 249 14.70 -15.52 -5.29
C GLU A 249 14.05 -16.01 -6.60
N ASP A 250 13.71 -17.29 -6.69
CA ASP A 250 13.03 -17.91 -7.83
C ASP A 250 11.51 -17.75 -7.80
N GLY A 251 10.96 -17.04 -6.79
CA GLY A 251 9.53 -16.76 -6.65
C GLY A 251 8.72 -17.85 -5.97
N ALA A 252 9.36 -18.88 -5.39
CA ALA A 252 8.63 -19.86 -4.60
C ALA A 252 8.16 -19.26 -3.26
N ALA A 253 6.88 -19.45 -2.90
CA ALA A 253 6.36 -19.04 -1.61
C ALA A 253 6.98 -19.92 -0.50
N LEU A 254 7.62 -19.27 0.47
CA LEU A 254 8.34 -19.91 1.57
C LEU A 254 7.54 -19.91 2.87
N LEU A 255 6.98 -18.75 3.22
CA LEU A 255 6.22 -18.53 4.45
C LEU A 255 5.02 -17.66 4.14
N SER A 256 3.88 -17.98 4.72
CA SER A 256 2.67 -17.17 4.64
C SER A 256 2.15 -16.85 6.04
N PHE A 257 1.68 -15.64 6.22
CA PHE A 257 1.25 -15.10 7.51
C PHE A 257 -0.08 -14.36 7.36
N THR A 258 -0.81 -14.27 8.47
CA THR A 258 -2.00 -13.43 8.60
C THR A 258 -1.72 -12.25 9.51
N LYS A 259 -2.11 -11.05 9.10
CA LYS A 259 -1.95 -9.80 9.86
C LYS A 259 -2.63 -9.92 11.22
N GLN A 260 -1.95 -9.47 12.25
CA GLN A 260 -2.52 -9.34 13.58
C GLN A 260 -2.86 -7.87 13.82
N ASP A 261 -4.09 -7.60 14.25
CA ASP A 261 -4.46 -6.26 14.71
C ASP A 261 -3.72 -6.04 16.06
N LEU A 262 -2.94 -4.96 16.16
CA LEU A 262 -2.36 -4.55 17.43
C LEU A 262 -3.51 -4.12 18.35
N LEU A 263 -3.63 -4.83 19.48
CA LEU A 263 -4.64 -4.53 20.53
C LEU A 263 -4.34 -3.21 21.22
#